data_2428dabd0dd34c2cd5278129855ecc2f
#
_entry.id   2428dabd0dd34c2cd5278129855ecc2f
#
_cell.length_a   1.000
_cell.length_b   1.000
_cell.length_c   1.000
_cell.angle_alpha   90.00
_cell.angle_beta   90.00
_cell.angle_gamma   90.00
#
_symmetry.space_group_name_H-M   'P 1'
#
loop_
_entity.id
_entity.type
_entity.pdbx_description
1 polymer ?
#
loop_
_entity_poly.entity_id
_entity_poly.type
_entity_poly.pdbx_seq_one_letter_code
_entity_poly.pdbx_strand_id
1 'polypeptide(L)'
;MNQGIIAIGAHPDDIELGCGASLAKLSQEGFDIFAVVLSSGSKGNPFDQNRLQETSQALNLLGVTKTFFLNFEDTKLALNLHEIIITLEKILKETSLKSNIKRIYTMFEEDRHQDHRAIYDASIVAFRKVSQILCYETPSSGIDFNPKVFEQVDEIFLAKKIKAINYHRSQMHRNYMSENFIRSVATFRGQQAGFSLSEGFVPYKMVL
;
A
#
# COMPACT_ATOMS: atom_id res chain seq x y z
N MET A 1 5.03 18.44 15.40
CA MET A 1 5.39 17.55 14.31
C MET A 1 4.17 16.71 14.00
N ASN A 2 3.68 16.70 12.76
CA ASN A 2 2.51 15.91 12.40
C ASN A 2 2.79 14.41 12.61
N GLN A 3 1.73 13.63 12.73
CA GLN A 3 1.85 12.18 12.65
C GLN A 3 2.05 11.75 11.19
N GLY A 4 2.92 10.79 10.96
CA GLY A 4 3.26 10.31 9.62
C GLY A 4 2.98 8.82 9.44
N ILE A 5 2.73 8.46 8.19
CA ILE A 5 2.46 7.09 7.73
C ILE A 5 3.33 6.83 6.52
N ILE A 6 3.89 5.61 6.43
CA ILE A 6 4.56 5.14 5.22
C ILE A 6 3.78 3.97 4.66
N ALA A 7 3.38 4.04 3.38
CA ALA A 7 2.79 2.93 2.64
C ALA A 7 3.79 2.42 1.60
N ILE A 8 3.94 1.10 1.50
CA ILE A 8 4.98 0.47 0.69
C ILE A 8 4.33 -0.53 -0.28
N GLY A 9 4.60 -0.37 -1.57
CA GLY A 9 4.19 -1.28 -2.64
C GLY A 9 5.41 -1.85 -3.39
N ALA A 10 5.32 -3.09 -3.81
CA ALA A 10 6.32 -3.71 -4.69
C ALA A 10 6.24 -3.10 -6.10
N HIS A 11 5.03 -2.90 -6.57
CA HIS A 11 4.71 -2.44 -7.92
C HIS A 11 3.77 -1.22 -7.91
N PRO A 12 3.69 -0.49 -9.03
CA PRO A 12 2.61 0.48 -9.27
C PRO A 12 1.24 -0.18 -9.18
N ASP A 13 0.32 0.37 -8.41
CA ASP A 13 -1.05 -0.07 -8.09
C ASP A 13 -1.24 -0.77 -6.73
N ASP A 14 -0.23 -1.39 -6.15
CA ASP A 14 -0.36 -2.16 -4.90
C ASP A 14 -0.92 -1.33 -3.73
N ILE A 15 -0.37 -0.14 -3.52
CA ILE A 15 -0.76 0.75 -2.41
C ILE A 15 -2.20 1.18 -2.54
N GLU A 16 -2.58 1.58 -3.75
CA GLU A 16 -3.94 2.03 -4.06
C GLU A 16 -4.95 0.91 -3.87
N LEU A 17 -4.62 -0.30 -4.32
CA LEU A 17 -5.45 -1.50 -4.15
C LEU A 17 -5.54 -1.92 -2.68
N GLY A 18 -4.42 -1.89 -1.96
CA GLY A 18 -4.34 -2.41 -0.60
C GLY A 18 -4.93 -1.50 0.47
N CYS A 19 -4.58 -0.21 0.45
CA CYS A 19 -4.92 0.72 1.53
C CYS A 19 -5.34 2.12 1.05
N GLY A 20 -5.72 2.27 -0.21
CA GLY A 20 -6.01 3.58 -0.81
C GLY A 20 -7.11 4.38 -0.12
N ALA A 21 -8.19 3.74 0.33
CA ALA A 21 -9.26 4.45 1.03
C ALA A 21 -8.82 4.90 2.42
N SER A 22 -8.07 4.06 3.13
CA SER A 22 -7.47 4.42 4.43
C SER A 22 -6.50 5.59 4.30
N LEU A 23 -5.64 5.60 3.26
CA LEU A 23 -4.73 6.72 3.02
C LEU A 23 -5.49 8.02 2.74
N ALA A 24 -6.53 7.98 1.92
CA ALA A 24 -7.36 9.15 1.62
C ALA A 24 -8.03 9.72 2.86
N LYS A 25 -8.51 8.86 3.76
CA LYS A 25 -9.09 9.25 5.06
C LYS A 25 -8.04 9.86 5.96
N LEU A 26 -6.93 9.16 6.19
CA LEU A 26 -5.86 9.60 7.09
C LEU A 26 -5.20 10.91 6.62
N SER A 27 -5.06 11.11 5.31
CA SER A 27 -4.62 12.39 4.75
C SER A 27 -5.59 13.52 5.09
N GLN A 28 -6.90 13.29 5.02
CA GLN A 28 -7.91 14.28 5.40
C GLN A 28 -7.91 14.56 6.93
N GLU A 29 -7.52 13.57 7.73
CA GLU A 29 -7.33 13.71 9.19
C GLU A 29 -6.01 14.42 9.55
N GLY A 30 -5.20 14.83 8.58
CA GLY A 30 -3.99 15.62 8.78
C GLY A 30 -2.72 14.81 8.98
N PHE A 31 -2.71 13.52 8.66
CA PHE A 31 -1.48 12.73 8.64
C PHE A 31 -0.63 13.07 7.40
N ASP A 32 0.67 13.14 7.59
CA ASP A 32 1.62 13.17 6.47
C ASP A 32 1.77 11.76 5.90
N ILE A 33 1.41 11.60 4.63
CA ILE A 33 1.46 10.29 3.97
C ILE A 33 2.67 10.21 3.03
N PHE A 34 3.51 9.20 3.25
CA PHE A 34 4.65 8.87 2.39
C PHE A 34 4.40 7.54 1.69
N ALA A 35 4.69 7.47 0.41
CA ALA A 35 4.61 6.23 -0.36
C ALA A 35 5.98 5.79 -0.86
N VAL A 36 6.22 4.49 -0.89
CA VAL A 36 7.44 3.88 -1.45
C VAL A 36 7.02 2.81 -2.45
N VAL A 37 7.43 2.96 -3.70
CA VAL A 37 7.19 1.99 -4.78
C VAL A 37 8.53 1.42 -5.21
N LEU A 38 8.71 0.10 -5.06
CA LEU A 38 10.05 -0.53 -5.15
C LEU A 38 10.50 -0.76 -6.59
N SER A 39 9.59 -1.05 -7.50
CA SER A 39 9.89 -1.32 -8.91
C SER A 39 8.96 -0.57 -9.86
N SER A 40 9.34 -0.48 -11.11
CA SER A 40 8.48 0.10 -12.15
C SER A 40 7.34 -0.84 -12.60
N GLY A 41 7.33 -2.10 -12.15
CA GLY A 41 6.37 -3.10 -12.58
C GLY A 41 6.47 -3.45 -14.07
N SER A 42 7.67 -3.41 -14.64
CA SER A 42 7.92 -3.52 -16.09
C SER A 42 7.46 -4.84 -16.69
N LYS A 43 7.49 -5.93 -15.92
CA LYS A 43 7.04 -7.26 -16.38
C LYS A 43 5.51 -7.35 -16.52
N GLY A 44 4.78 -6.51 -15.80
CA GLY A 44 3.32 -6.41 -15.88
C GLY A 44 2.81 -5.35 -16.87
N ASN A 45 3.67 -4.78 -17.72
CA ASN A 45 3.31 -3.69 -18.64
C ASN A 45 3.35 -4.15 -20.13
N PRO A 46 2.26 -4.72 -20.65
CA PRO A 46 2.22 -5.19 -22.03
C PRO A 46 2.12 -4.07 -23.07
N PHE A 47 1.87 -2.80 -22.65
CA PHE A 47 1.54 -1.68 -23.53
C PHE A 47 2.56 -0.55 -23.49
N ASP A 48 3.72 -0.74 -22.90
CA ASP A 48 4.80 0.26 -22.77
C ASP A 48 4.29 1.63 -22.23
N GLN A 49 3.35 1.59 -21.30
CA GLN A 49 2.82 2.79 -20.65
C GLN A 49 3.63 3.15 -19.42
N ASN A 50 3.69 4.43 -19.08
CA ASN A 50 4.43 4.92 -17.93
C ASN A 50 3.68 4.66 -16.62
N ARG A 51 3.78 3.45 -16.08
CA ARG A 51 3.13 3.04 -14.84
C ARG A 51 3.50 3.94 -13.64
N LEU A 52 4.72 4.46 -13.59
CA LEU A 52 5.14 5.36 -12.50
C LEU A 52 4.39 6.69 -12.54
N GLN A 53 4.07 7.20 -13.74
CA GLN A 53 3.25 8.39 -13.87
C GLN A 53 1.80 8.13 -13.46
N GLU A 54 1.24 6.99 -13.84
CA GLU A 54 -0.11 6.56 -13.41
C GLU A 54 -0.19 6.50 -11.89
N THR A 55 0.79 5.84 -11.23
CA THR A 55 0.91 5.77 -9.77
C THR A 55 1.06 7.16 -9.14
N SER A 56 1.89 8.02 -9.71
CA SER A 56 2.06 9.38 -9.18
C SER A 56 0.75 10.15 -9.14
N GLN A 57 -0.06 10.06 -10.20
CA GLN A 57 -1.37 10.70 -10.27
C GLN A 57 -2.36 10.08 -9.27
N ALA A 58 -2.36 8.74 -9.16
CA ALA A 58 -3.21 8.01 -8.24
C ALA A 58 -2.92 8.38 -6.78
N LEU A 59 -1.64 8.29 -6.37
CA LEU A 59 -1.21 8.60 -5.01
C LEU A 59 -1.43 10.07 -4.63
N ASN A 60 -1.22 11.00 -5.57
CA ASN A 60 -1.55 12.42 -5.34
C ASN A 60 -3.04 12.62 -5.04
N LEU A 61 -3.94 11.94 -5.75
CA LEU A 61 -5.39 12.01 -5.49
C LEU A 61 -5.73 11.48 -4.09
N LEU A 62 -5.00 10.48 -3.59
CA LEU A 62 -5.19 9.91 -2.25
C LEU A 62 -4.58 10.80 -1.14
N GLY A 63 -3.89 11.90 -1.51
CA GLY A 63 -3.30 12.85 -0.57
C GLY A 63 -1.90 12.45 -0.07
N VAL A 64 -1.18 11.64 -0.84
CA VAL A 64 0.22 11.31 -0.55
C VAL A 64 1.09 12.55 -0.66
N THR A 65 1.81 12.87 0.42
CA THR A 65 2.68 14.06 0.52
C THR A 65 3.95 13.92 -0.31
N LYS A 66 4.53 12.72 -0.34
CA LYS A 66 5.73 12.41 -1.11
C LYS A 66 5.78 10.94 -1.48
N THR A 67 6.12 10.67 -2.74
CA THR A 67 6.38 9.31 -3.24
C THR A 67 7.86 9.12 -3.52
N PHE A 68 8.41 8.01 -3.05
CA PHE A 68 9.74 7.50 -3.36
C PHE A 68 9.60 6.39 -4.40
N PHE A 69 10.04 6.66 -5.62
CA PHE A 69 10.14 5.64 -6.65
C PHE A 69 11.55 5.06 -6.65
N LEU A 70 11.64 3.75 -6.40
CA LEU A 70 12.89 3.01 -6.43
C LEU A 70 13.00 2.25 -7.75
N ASN A 71 14.19 1.76 -8.06
CA ASN A 71 14.46 1.13 -9.35
C ASN A 71 15.01 -0.30 -9.17
N PHE A 72 14.40 -1.06 -8.27
CA PHE A 72 14.69 -2.49 -8.17
C PHE A 72 14.08 -3.26 -9.34
N GLU A 73 14.72 -4.35 -9.74
CA GLU A 73 14.24 -5.16 -10.85
C GLU A 73 12.96 -5.91 -10.46
N ASP A 74 11.90 -5.68 -11.25
CA ASP A 74 10.62 -6.36 -11.12
C ASP A 74 10.78 -7.88 -11.17
N THR A 75 10.07 -8.61 -10.31
CA THR A 75 10.13 -10.06 -10.08
C THR A 75 11.40 -10.59 -9.40
N LYS A 76 12.34 -9.70 -9.04
CA LYS A 76 13.63 -10.06 -8.41
C LYS A 76 13.92 -9.36 -7.09
N LEU A 77 12.90 -8.82 -6.42
CA LEU A 77 13.12 -8.08 -5.17
C LEU A 77 13.74 -8.96 -4.08
N ALA A 78 13.42 -10.24 -4.03
CA ALA A 78 14.00 -11.17 -3.08
C ALA A 78 15.54 -11.29 -3.18
N LEU A 79 16.12 -11.08 -4.37
CA LEU A 79 17.58 -11.10 -4.56
C LEU A 79 18.27 -9.87 -3.99
N ASN A 80 17.52 -8.80 -3.69
CA ASN A 80 18.03 -7.51 -3.22
C ASN A 80 17.58 -7.18 -1.79
N LEU A 81 17.15 -8.18 -1.02
CA LEU A 81 16.52 -7.98 0.30
C LEU A 81 17.34 -7.08 1.22
N HIS A 82 18.65 -7.30 1.33
CA HIS A 82 19.55 -6.49 2.16
C HIS A 82 19.58 -5.01 1.73
N GLU A 83 19.67 -4.76 0.43
CA GLU A 83 19.71 -3.40 -0.11
C GLU A 83 18.37 -2.68 0.08
N ILE A 84 17.27 -3.41 -0.08
CA ILE A 84 15.92 -2.90 0.19
C ILE A 84 15.79 -2.49 1.65
N ILE A 85 16.22 -3.32 2.61
CA ILE A 85 16.19 -3.00 4.04
C ILE A 85 16.94 -1.68 4.31
N ILE A 86 18.18 -1.55 3.82
CA ILE A 86 18.98 -0.34 4.02
C ILE A 86 18.29 0.89 3.41
N THR A 87 17.68 0.73 2.24
CA THR A 87 17.00 1.83 1.56
C THR A 87 15.75 2.26 2.33
N LEU A 88 14.96 1.32 2.84
CA LEU A 88 13.79 1.59 3.67
C LEU A 88 14.17 2.27 5.00
N GLU A 89 15.28 1.85 5.64
CA GLU A 89 15.79 2.51 6.85
C GLU A 89 16.23 3.98 6.58
N LYS A 90 16.83 4.26 5.42
CA LYS A 90 17.16 5.62 5.00
C LYS A 90 15.91 6.46 4.79
N ILE A 91 14.89 5.92 4.13
CA ILE A 91 13.59 6.59 3.92
C ILE A 91 12.90 6.86 5.27
N LEU A 92 12.90 5.89 6.19
CA LEU A 92 12.38 6.10 7.54
C LEU A 92 13.10 7.26 8.25
N LYS A 93 14.42 7.31 8.18
CA LYS A 93 15.21 8.40 8.78
C LYS A 93 14.87 9.76 8.15
N GLU A 94 14.77 9.83 6.82
CA GLU A 94 14.41 11.06 6.11
C GLU A 94 13.00 11.56 6.48
N THR A 95 12.02 10.67 6.46
CA THR A 95 10.63 11.02 6.75
C THR A 95 10.44 11.38 8.22
N SER A 96 11.19 10.73 9.13
CA SER A 96 11.15 11.02 10.56
C SER A 96 11.71 12.39 10.94
N LEU A 97 12.45 13.05 10.06
CA LEU A 97 12.86 14.45 10.24
C LEU A 97 11.69 15.43 10.06
N LYS A 98 10.64 15.02 9.37
CA LYS A 98 9.48 15.85 9.04
C LYS A 98 8.26 15.53 9.89
N SER A 99 8.04 14.23 10.17
CA SER A 99 6.84 13.73 10.79
C SER A 99 7.15 12.60 11.77
N ASN A 100 6.34 12.46 12.81
CA ASN A 100 6.45 11.34 13.75
C ASN A 100 5.81 10.09 13.11
N ILE A 101 6.61 9.21 12.52
CA ILE A 101 6.11 8.02 11.83
C ILE A 101 5.51 7.03 12.83
N LYS A 102 4.20 6.85 12.76
CA LYS A 102 3.41 6.00 13.66
C LYS A 102 3.03 4.66 13.07
N ARG A 103 2.79 4.61 11.75
CA ARG A 103 2.25 3.44 11.07
C ARG A 103 2.95 3.18 9.76
N ILE A 104 3.15 1.90 9.50
CA ILE A 104 3.58 1.37 8.21
C ILE A 104 2.46 0.51 7.65
N TYR A 105 2.09 0.74 6.38
CA TYR A 105 1.31 -0.19 5.59
C TYR A 105 2.26 -0.92 4.64
N THR A 106 2.20 -2.25 4.65
CA THR A 106 3.10 -3.09 3.84
C THR A 106 2.38 -4.33 3.30
N MET A 107 3.10 -5.17 2.56
CA MET A 107 2.61 -6.41 1.97
C MET A 107 2.31 -7.49 3.02
N PHE A 108 1.52 -8.50 2.62
CA PHE A 108 1.19 -9.64 3.45
C PHE A 108 2.25 -10.75 3.32
N GLU A 109 2.57 -11.42 4.44
CA GLU A 109 3.65 -12.42 4.52
C GLU A 109 3.44 -13.66 3.64
N GLU A 110 2.20 -14.12 3.50
CA GLU A 110 1.83 -15.31 2.72
C GLU A 110 1.25 -14.95 1.34
N ASP A 111 1.57 -13.77 0.83
CA ASP A 111 1.15 -13.40 -0.52
C ASP A 111 1.78 -14.33 -1.57
N ARG A 112 1.02 -14.71 -2.60
CA ARG A 112 1.50 -15.58 -3.69
C ARG A 112 2.61 -14.94 -4.52
N HIS A 113 2.66 -13.60 -4.58
CA HIS A 113 3.68 -12.88 -5.34
C HIS A 113 4.99 -12.84 -4.55
N GLN A 114 6.08 -13.35 -5.14
CA GLN A 114 7.39 -13.40 -4.49
C GLN A 114 7.92 -12.01 -4.07
N ASP A 115 7.66 -10.97 -4.87
CA ASP A 115 8.10 -9.62 -4.55
C ASP A 115 7.34 -9.05 -3.35
N HIS A 116 6.05 -9.39 -3.18
CA HIS A 116 5.27 -8.97 -2.02
C HIS A 116 5.85 -9.58 -0.73
N ARG A 117 6.17 -10.87 -0.74
CA ARG A 117 6.82 -11.52 0.41
C ARG A 117 8.18 -10.89 0.73
N ALA A 118 8.99 -10.59 -0.30
CA ALA A 118 10.27 -9.91 -0.09
C ALA A 118 10.10 -8.52 0.55
N ILE A 119 9.05 -7.77 0.18
CA ILE A 119 8.75 -6.48 0.79
C ILE A 119 8.27 -6.64 2.24
N TYR A 120 7.45 -7.65 2.52
CA TYR A 120 7.09 -7.96 3.90
C TYR A 120 8.35 -8.18 4.75
N ASP A 121 9.23 -9.11 4.33
CA ASP A 121 10.47 -9.44 5.04
C ASP A 121 11.36 -8.21 5.25
N ALA A 122 11.51 -7.37 4.24
CA ALA A 122 12.28 -6.13 4.36
C ALA A 122 11.64 -5.14 5.34
N SER A 123 10.31 -5.00 5.28
CA SER A 123 9.57 -4.02 6.07
C SER A 123 9.62 -4.31 7.56
N ILE A 124 9.42 -5.57 7.98
CA ILE A 124 9.43 -5.93 9.40
C ILE A 124 10.81 -5.69 10.05
N VAL A 125 11.88 -5.79 9.27
CA VAL A 125 13.25 -5.48 9.72
C VAL A 125 13.50 -3.97 9.74
N ALA A 126 13.25 -3.28 8.62
CA ALA A 126 13.54 -1.85 8.47
C ALA A 126 12.75 -0.99 9.46
N PHE A 127 11.47 -1.33 9.68
CA PHE A 127 10.55 -0.56 10.52
C PHE A 127 10.32 -1.15 11.91
N ARG A 128 11.21 -2.00 12.40
CA ARG A 128 11.10 -2.69 13.71
C ARG A 128 10.85 -1.77 14.91
N LYS A 129 11.21 -0.48 14.82
CA LYS A 129 11.00 0.53 15.88
C LYS A 129 9.70 1.32 15.74
N VAL A 130 8.99 1.21 14.61
CA VAL A 130 7.71 1.90 14.41
C VAL A 130 6.62 1.17 15.21
N SER A 131 5.67 1.94 15.76
CA SER A 131 4.65 1.41 16.67
C SER A 131 3.66 0.46 16.01
N GLN A 132 3.31 0.72 14.75
CA GLN A 132 2.28 -0.04 14.05
C GLN A 132 2.80 -0.46 12.66
N ILE A 133 2.75 -1.77 12.39
CA ILE A 133 3.04 -2.36 11.06
C ILE A 133 1.84 -3.23 10.69
N LEU A 134 1.12 -2.79 9.67
CA LEU A 134 -0.12 -3.39 9.18
C LEU A 134 0.07 -3.89 7.76
N CYS A 135 -0.24 -5.15 7.53
CA CYS A 135 -0.17 -5.78 6.21
C CYS A 135 -1.52 -5.67 5.52
N TYR A 136 -1.55 -5.12 4.32
CA TYR A 136 -2.78 -4.93 3.56
C TYR A 136 -3.06 -6.08 2.58
N GLU A 137 -4.30 -6.16 2.13
CA GLU A 137 -4.80 -7.14 1.17
C GLU A 137 -4.52 -6.69 -0.26
N THR A 138 -4.01 -7.62 -1.08
CA THR A 138 -3.93 -7.48 -2.54
C THR A 138 -4.68 -8.62 -3.22
N PRO A 139 -4.96 -8.54 -4.52
CA PRO A 139 -5.59 -9.64 -5.25
C PRO A 139 -4.77 -10.95 -5.22
N SER A 140 -3.50 -10.89 -4.84
CA SER A 140 -2.61 -12.06 -4.71
C SER A 140 -2.45 -12.57 -3.29
N SER A 141 -3.02 -11.93 -2.26
CA SER A 141 -2.86 -12.32 -0.86
C SER A 141 -3.40 -13.72 -0.52
N GLY A 142 -4.31 -14.26 -1.34
CA GLY A 142 -4.77 -15.62 -1.17
C GLY A 142 -5.83 -15.79 -0.07
N ILE A 143 -6.16 -17.06 0.22
CA ILE A 143 -7.25 -17.44 1.14
C ILE A 143 -6.86 -17.29 2.62
N ASP A 144 -5.59 -17.23 2.91
CA ASP A 144 -5.07 -17.17 4.28
C ASP A 144 -5.02 -15.75 4.84
N PHE A 145 -5.37 -14.76 4.04
CA PHE A 145 -5.49 -13.37 4.49
C PHE A 145 -6.66 -13.20 5.46
N ASN A 146 -6.32 -13.16 6.76
CA ASN A 146 -7.29 -13.09 7.85
C ASN A 146 -7.12 -11.80 8.68
N PRO A 147 -7.68 -10.67 8.24
CA PRO A 147 -7.49 -9.38 8.90
C PRO A 147 -8.06 -9.37 10.31
N LYS A 148 -7.37 -8.67 11.22
CA LYS A 148 -7.77 -8.44 12.61
C LYS A 148 -7.88 -6.97 12.96
N VAL A 149 -7.39 -6.10 12.08
CA VAL A 149 -7.48 -4.65 12.20
C VAL A 149 -8.26 -4.14 10.99
N PHE A 150 -9.19 -3.25 11.24
CA PHE A 150 -10.05 -2.68 10.20
C PHE A 150 -10.02 -1.16 10.29
N GLU A 151 -9.82 -0.51 9.17
CA GLU A 151 -10.01 0.92 9.02
C GLU A 151 -11.38 1.16 8.39
N GLN A 152 -12.33 1.66 9.20
CA GLN A 152 -13.64 2.08 8.69
C GLN A 152 -13.45 3.23 7.71
N VAL A 153 -14.05 3.13 6.56
CA VAL A 153 -14.04 4.17 5.53
C VAL A 153 -15.45 4.53 5.09
N ASP A 154 -15.63 5.78 4.69
CA ASP A 154 -16.90 6.24 4.13
C ASP A 154 -16.88 6.17 2.61
N GLU A 155 -18.04 6.28 1.99
CA GLU A 155 -18.23 6.23 0.54
C GLU A 155 -17.33 7.24 -0.20
N ILE A 156 -17.08 8.41 0.39
CA ILE A 156 -16.22 9.43 -0.21
C ILE A 156 -14.77 8.97 -0.37
N PHE A 157 -14.25 8.20 0.60
CA PHE A 157 -12.87 7.68 0.55
C PHE A 157 -12.78 6.47 -0.37
N LEU A 158 -13.80 5.61 -0.39
CA LEU A 158 -13.87 4.50 -1.33
C LEU A 158 -13.94 5.02 -2.77
N ALA A 159 -14.75 6.04 -3.03
CA ALA A 159 -14.82 6.68 -4.35
C ALA A 159 -13.48 7.32 -4.77
N LYS A 160 -12.73 7.92 -3.83
CA LYS A 160 -11.37 8.41 -4.11
C LYS A 160 -10.42 7.27 -4.48
N LYS A 161 -10.45 6.13 -3.74
CA LYS A 161 -9.66 4.94 -4.07
C LYS A 161 -10.00 4.41 -5.46
N ILE A 162 -11.28 4.25 -5.80
CA ILE A 162 -11.72 3.79 -7.12
C ILE A 162 -11.21 4.74 -8.21
N LYS A 163 -11.35 6.06 -8.00
CA LYS A 163 -10.85 7.06 -8.94
C LYS A 163 -9.33 7.00 -9.08
N ALA A 164 -8.59 6.77 -7.99
CA ALA A 164 -7.13 6.60 -8.03
C ALA A 164 -6.73 5.36 -8.83
N ILE A 165 -7.39 4.23 -8.62
CA ILE A 165 -7.16 3.00 -9.37
C ILE A 165 -7.43 3.20 -10.86
N ASN A 166 -8.41 4.02 -11.26
CA ASN A 166 -8.70 4.33 -12.65
C ASN A 166 -7.59 5.13 -13.39
N TYR A 167 -6.57 5.66 -12.68
CA TYR A 167 -5.38 6.21 -13.32
C TYR A 167 -4.46 5.12 -13.88
N HIS A 168 -4.51 3.89 -13.35
CA HIS A 168 -3.72 2.75 -13.82
C HIS A 168 -4.27 2.14 -15.12
N ARG A 169 -4.37 2.95 -16.16
CA ARG A 169 -4.94 2.57 -17.47
C ARG A 169 -4.24 1.35 -18.07
N SER A 170 -2.93 1.23 -17.85
CA SER A 170 -2.15 0.07 -18.28
C SER A 170 -2.64 -1.26 -17.67
N GLN A 171 -3.35 -1.22 -16.54
CA GLN A 171 -3.79 -2.39 -15.79
C GLN A 171 -5.32 -2.62 -15.84
N MET A 172 -6.10 -1.74 -16.46
CA MET A 172 -7.57 -1.81 -16.49
C MET A 172 -8.13 -3.06 -17.18
N HIS A 173 -7.32 -3.78 -17.93
CA HIS A 173 -7.70 -5.09 -18.50
C HIS A 173 -7.83 -6.21 -17.46
N ARG A 174 -7.38 -5.98 -16.24
CA ARG A 174 -7.42 -6.95 -15.14
C ARG A 174 -8.72 -6.82 -14.35
N ASN A 175 -9.41 -7.93 -14.12
CA ASN A 175 -10.73 -7.96 -13.45
C ASN A 175 -10.72 -7.31 -12.05
N TYR A 176 -9.63 -7.43 -11.31
CA TYR A 176 -9.50 -6.89 -9.97
C TYR A 176 -9.36 -5.35 -9.92
N MET A 177 -9.14 -4.70 -11.06
CA MET A 177 -9.15 -3.22 -11.17
C MET A 177 -10.56 -2.66 -11.31
N SER A 178 -11.58 -3.51 -11.47
CA SER A 178 -12.96 -3.05 -11.65
C SER A 178 -13.52 -2.45 -10.35
N GLU A 179 -14.34 -1.40 -10.49
CA GLU A 179 -15.06 -0.80 -9.37
C GLU A 179 -15.85 -1.83 -8.56
N ASN A 180 -16.52 -2.76 -9.25
CA ASN A 180 -17.32 -3.81 -8.60
C ASN A 180 -16.47 -4.69 -7.69
N PHE A 181 -15.27 -5.09 -8.12
CA PHE A 181 -14.37 -5.87 -7.28
C PHE A 181 -13.94 -5.08 -6.04
N ILE A 182 -13.45 -3.85 -6.23
CA ILE A 182 -12.96 -2.99 -5.14
C ILE A 182 -14.06 -2.76 -4.11
N ARG A 183 -15.26 -2.44 -4.57
CA ARG A 183 -16.43 -2.20 -3.73
C ARG A 183 -16.86 -3.46 -2.98
N SER A 184 -16.83 -4.62 -3.63
CA SER A 184 -17.15 -5.91 -3.01
C SER A 184 -16.20 -6.26 -1.87
N VAL A 185 -14.90 -6.07 -2.05
CA VAL A 185 -13.90 -6.28 -1.00
C VAL A 185 -14.15 -5.34 0.17
N ALA A 186 -14.32 -4.04 -0.07
CA ALA A 186 -14.57 -3.06 0.98
C ALA A 186 -15.87 -3.35 1.76
N THR A 187 -16.91 -3.78 1.08
CA THR A 187 -18.18 -4.17 1.70
C THR A 187 -18.02 -5.43 2.54
N PHE A 188 -17.35 -6.45 2.01
CA PHE A 188 -17.10 -7.69 2.74
C PHE A 188 -16.29 -7.44 4.03
N ARG A 189 -15.21 -6.66 3.94
CA ARG A 189 -14.40 -6.29 5.11
C ARG A 189 -15.19 -5.40 6.09
N GLY A 190 -16.04 -4.53 5.57
CA GLY A 190 -16.96 -3.73 6.39
C GLY A 190 -17.90 -4.61 7.21
N GLN A 191 -18.55 -5.61 6.59
CA GLN A 191 -19.43 -6.54 7.31
C GLN A 191 -18.71 -7.35 8.39
N GLN A 192 -17.47 -7.76 8.14
CA GLN A 192 -16.64 -8.43 9.17
C GLN A 192 -16.34 -7.51 10.36
N ALA A 193 -16.20 -6.22 10.14
CA ALA A 193 -15.91 -5.22 11.17
C ALA A 193 -17.17 -4.63 11.84
N GLY A 194 -18.38 -4.96 11.37
CA GLY A 194 -19.63 -4.36 11.85
C GLY A 194 -19.92 -2.97 11.26
N PHE A 195 -19.35 -2.64 10.12
CA PHE A 195 -19.55 -1.37 9.40
C PHE A 195 -19.99 -1.61 7.95
N SER A 196 -20.39 -0.55 7.26
CA SER A 196 -20.78 -0.65 5.84
C SER A 196 -19.58 -0.92 4.94
N LEU A 197 -18.48 -0.21 5.18
CA LEU A 197 -17.26 -0.28 4.35
C LEU A 197 -16.03 -0.23 5.25
N SER A 198 -15.03 -1.06 4.94
CA SER A 198 -13.72 -1.04 5.61
C SER A 198 -12.62 -1.55 4.69
N GLU A 199 -11.40 -1.18 4.98
CA GLU A 199 -10.20 -1.90 4.55
C GLU A 199 -9.71 -2.77 5.72
N GLY A 200 -9.25 -3.99 5.42
CA GLY A 200 -8.80 -4.95 6.42
C GLY A 200 -7.30 -5.15 6.40
N PHE A 201 -6.72 -5.36 7.58
CA PHE A 201 -5.27 -5.48 7.75
C PHE A 201 -4.91 -6.64 8.68
N VAL A 202 -3.84 -7.33 8.36
CA VAL A 202 -3.19 -8.27 9.26
C VAL A 202 -2.09 -7.51 10.03
N PRO A 203 -2.17 -7.41 11.36
CA PRO A 203 -1.15 -6.72 12.12
C PRO A 203 0.08 -7.61 12.32
N TYR A 204 1.25 -7.18 11.81
CA TYR A 204 2.52 -7.72 12.29
C TYR A 204 2.84 -7.20 13.70
N LYS A 205 2.63 -5.90 13.93
CA LYS A 205 2.83 -5.25 15.22
C LYS A 205 1.83 -4.11 15.42
N MET A 206 1.27 -4.02 16.62
CA MET A 206 0.43 -2.91 17.03
C MET A 206 0.71 -2.56 18.50
N VAL A 207 1.29 -1.38 18.72
CA VAL A 207 1.47 -0.77 20.04
C VAL A 207 0.52 0.42 20.11
N LEU A 208 -0.35 0.44 21.13
CA LEU A 208 -1.38 1.47 21.36
C LEU A 208 -0.83 2.64 22.16
#